data_2e4058b4d25a5d00faa6da969aa39436
#
_entry.id   2e4058b4d25a5d00faa6da969aa39436
#
_cell.length_a   1.000
_cell.length_b   1.000
_cell.length_c   1.000
_cell.angle_alpha   90.00
_cell.angle_beta   90.00
_cell.angle_gamma   90.00
#
_symmetry.space_group_name_H-M   'P 1'
#
loop_
_entity.id
_entity.type
_entity.pdbx_description
1 polymer ?
#
loop_
_entity_poly.entity_id
_entity_poly.type
_entity_poly.pdbx_seq_one_letter_code
_entity_poly.pdbx_strand_id
1 'polypeptide(L)'
;MSRVVVTGANGFVGRAVSRAFVADGHAVTALVRRPGGCAEGVSEWVCEGPDFTGLADAEWPEVDCVVHLAARAHILSDTAADPDAAFRATNLDGTLRVAEAARRHGARRFIFVSSIKALGEVDGGRPFAEDATAQPEDAYGRSKYDAEQALRQFAGISGLDVIIVRPPLVYGPGVRANFLRMMDAVSLGWPLPLAAITARRSLVYVDNLADALLRCATDPRAAGECFHVADDDAPSIAALLQMLGDALGRPARLFPVPAGLLRALGRLTGRSAAIDRLTGSLQLDTGRIRRVLDWRPPYTTRQGLEATAAWYRSRDTQK
;
A
#
# COMPACT_ATOMS: atom_id res chain seq x y z
N MET A 1 -8.66 11.43 -21.86
CA MET A 1 -8.46 9.98 -21.92
C MET A 1 -6.97 9.72 -22.07
N SER A 2 -6.36 8.97 -21.15
CA SER A 2 -4.94 8.60 -21.20
C SER A 2 -4.81 7.09 -21.23
N ARG A 3 -3.68 6.60 -21.78
CA ARG A 3 -3.35 5.16 -21.80
C ARG A 3 -2.46 4.88 -20.59
N VAL A 4 -2.95 4.03 -19.71
CA VAL A 4 -2.31 3.78 -18.42
C VAL A 4 -1.91 2.33 -18.30
N VAL A 5 -0.63 2.07 -18.02
CA VAL A 5 -0.14 0.73 -17.67
C VAL A 5 -0.12 0.60 -16.15
N VAL A 6 -0.77 -0.43 -15.61
CA VAL A 6 -0.78 -0.74 -14.18
C VAL A 6 -0.03 -2.04 -13.95
N THR A 7 1.09 -2.00 -13.23
CA THR A 7 1.79 -3.22 -12.81
C THR A 7 1.17 -3.75 -11.51
N GLY A 8 1.11 -5.07 -11.35
CA GLY A 8 0.46 -5.66 -10.19
C GLY A 8 -1.07 -5.47 -10.16
N ALA A 9 -1.67 -5.25 -11.32
CA ALA A 9 -3.10 -4.95 -11.51
C ALA A 9 -4.04 -6.05 -10.99
N ASN A 10 -3.62 -7.31 -10.99
CA ASN A 10 -4.37 -8.44 -10.43
C ASN A 10 -4.24 -8.60 -8.91
N GLY A 11 -3.45 -7.74 -8.25
CA GLY A 11 -3.33 -7.66 -6.80
C GLY A 11 -4.52 -6.95 -6.12
N PHE A 12 -4.53 -6.94 -4.79
CA PHE A 12 -5.57 -6.29 -3.98
C PHE A 12 -5.73 -4.80 -4.34
N VAL A 13 -4.65 -4.01 -4.26
CA VAL A 13 -4.67 -2.59 -4.61
C VAL A 13 -4.83 -2.39 -6.11
N GLY A 14 -4.17 -3.23 -6.93
CA GLY A 14 -4.17 -3.11 -8.38
C GLY A 14 -5.57 -3.20 -9.00
N ARG A 15 -6.43 -4.09 -8.49
CA ARG A 15 -7.82 -4.19 -8.96
C ARG A 15 -8.64 -2.92 -8.65
N ALA A 16 -8.47 -2.32 -7.48
CA ALA A 16 -9.16 -1.09 -7.11
C ALA A 16 -8.69 0.09 -7.99
N VAL A 17 -7.38 0.23 -8.15
CA VAL A 17 -6.77 1.25 -9.01
C VAL A 17 -7.25 1.08 -10.46
N SER A 18 -7.16 -0.12 -11.02
CA SER A 18 -7.60 -0.36 -12.40
C SER A 18 -9.08 -0.02 -12.61
N ARG A 19 -9.96 -0.38 -11.65
CA ARG A 19 -11.38 0.00 -11.71
C ARG A 19 -11.59 1.52 -11.69
N ALA A 20 -10.86 2.23 -10.82
CA ALA A 20 -10.97 3.68 -10.72
C ALA A 20 -10.56 4.37 -12.03
N PHE A 21 -9.47 3.93 -12.64
CA PHE A 21 -9.01 4.49 -13.92
C PHE A 21 -9.95 4.17 -15.08
N VAL A 22 -10.48 2.94 -15.16
CA VAL A 22 -11.49 2.57 -16.18
C VAL A 22 -12.77 3.39 -16.00
N ALA A 23 -13.24 3.56 -14.76
CA ALA A 23 -14.42 4.35 -14.44
C ALA A 23 -14.28 5.83 -14.81
N ASP A 24 -13.05 6.38 -14.74
CA ASP A 24 -12.71 7.74 -15.16
C ASP A 24 -12.46 7.87 -16.69
N GLY A 25 -12.68 6.80 -17.44
CA GLY A 25 -12.58 6.80 -18.92
C GLY A 25 -11.17 6.65 -19.47
N HIS A 26 -10.20 6.16 -18.69
CA HIS A 26 -8.86 5.85 -19.16
C HIS A 26 -8.79 4.45 -19.80
N ALA A 27 -7.91 4.28 -20.79
CA ALA A 27 -7.57 2.98 -21.33
C ALA A 27 -6.52 2.33 -20.41
N VAL A 28 -6.87 1.22 -19.76
CA VAL A 28 -6.00 0.56 -18.78
C VAL A 28 -5.46 -0.75 -19.34
N THR A 29 -4.13 -0.89 -19.30
CA THR A 29 -3.42 -2.13 -19.60
C THR A 29 -2.77 -2.67 -18.33
N ALA A 30 -3.15 -3.87 -17.93
CA ALA A 30 -2.57 -4.58 -16.79
C ALA A 30 -1.30 -5.29 -17.20
N LEU A 31 -0.14 -4.86 -16.70
CA LEU A 31 1.09 -5.61 -16.83
C LEU A 31 1.14 -6.68 -15.73
N VAL A 32 0.98 -7.93 -16.13
CA VAL A 32 0.87 -9.08 -15.22
C VAL A 32 1.89 -10.17 -15.57
N ARG A 33 2.27 -10.98 -14.59
CA ARG A 33 3.13 -12.15 -14.82
C ARG A 33 2.36 -13.39 -15.28
N ARG A 34 1.07 -13.45 -14.99
CA ARG A 34 0.15 -14.53 -15.36
C ARG A 34 -1.20 -13.91 -15.69
N PRO A 35 -1.89 -14.40 -16.69
CA PRO A 35 -3.21 -13.87 -17.07
C PRO A 35 -4.25 -14.14 -15.99
N GLY A 36 -5.27 -13.30 -15.97
CA GLY A 36 -6.45 -13.42 -15.12
C GLY A 36 -6.37 -12.66 -13.80
N GLY A 37 -7.54 -12.44 -13.22
CA GLY A 37 -7.72 -11.78 -11.93
C GLY A 37 -7.67 -10.27 -11.96
N CYS A 38 -7.61 -9.64 -13.12
CA CYS A 38 -7.73 -8.19 -13.31
C CYS A 38 -9.17 -7.71 -13.18
N ALA A 39 -9.36 -6.40 -13.09
CA ALA A 39 -10.67 -5.78 -13.10
C ALA A 39 -11.30 -5.87 -14.50
N GLU A 40 -12.64 -5.77 -14.57
CA GLU A 40 -13.37 -5.69 -15.82
C GLU A 40 -12.99 -4.42 -16.62
N GLY A 41 -12.98 -4.52 -17.95
CA GLY A 41 -12.61 -3.40 -18.83
C GLY A 41 -11.10 -3.13 -18.95
N VAL A 42 -10.26 -4.01 -18.39
CA VAL A 42 -8.79 -3.89 -18.42
C VAL A 42 -8.22 -4.88 -19.44
N SER A 43 -7.36 -4.39 -20.34
CA SER A 43 -6.58 -5.23 -21.25
C SER A 43 -5.41 -5.85 -20.50
N GLU A 44 -5.17 -7.15 -20.66
CA GLU A 44 -4.05 -7.82 -20.00
C GLU A 44 -2.85 -7.92 -20.95
N TRP A 45 -1.67 -7.58 -20.44
CA TRP A 45 -0.40 -7.74 -21.09
C TRP A 45 0.50 -8.60 -20.20
N VAL A 46 0.83 -9.79 -20.69
CA VAL A 46 1.64 -10.75 -19.93
C VAL A 46 3.11 -10.49 -20.23
N CYS A 47 3.89 -10.19 -19.19
CA CYS A 47 5.33 -10.09 -19.26
C CYS A 47 5.95 -11.29 -18.55
N GLU A 48 6.62 -12.12 -19.29
CA GLU A 48 7.33 -13.28 -18.76
C GLU A 48 8.66 -12.90 -18.11
N GLY A 49 9.17 -13.78 -17.27
CA GLY A 49 10.44 -13.61 -16.57
C GLY A 49 10.33 -13.02 -15.18
N PRO A 50 11.33 -13.28 -14.32
CA PRO A 50 11.37 -12.71 -12.98
C PRO A 50 11.72 -11.21 -13.05
N ASP A 51 11.22 -10.46 -12.07
CA ASP A 51 11.64 -9.09 -11.82
C ASP A 51 11.63 -8.18 -13.07
N PHE A 52 10.64 -8.40 -13.96
CA PHE A 52 10.45 -7.64 -15.21
C PHE A 52 11.60 -7.75 -16.23
N THR A 53 12.40 -8.80 -16.20
CA THR A 53 13.49 -8.99 -17.18
C THR A 53 12.98 -9.14 -18.61
N GLY A 54 11.78 -9.71 -18.81
CA GLY A 54 11.16 -9.82 -20.13
C GLY A 54 10.74 -8.51 -20.79
N LEU A 55 10.82 -7.37 -20.06
CA LEU A 55 10.47 -6.06 -20.65
C LEU A 55 11.50 -5.52 -21.64
N ALA A 56 12.73 -6.04 -21.64
CA ALA A 56 13.80 -5.55 -22.50
C ALA A 56 13.45 -5.69 -23.99
N ASP A 57 12.85 -6.83 -24.34
CA ASP A 57 12.53 -7.22 -25.73
C ASP A 57 11.01 -7.20 -26.02
N ALA A 58 10.18 -6.76 -25.07
CA ALA A 58 8.74 -6.74 -25.22
C ALA A 58 8.26 -5.54 -26.06
N GLU A 59 7.28 -5.78 -26.91
CA GLU A 59 6.54 -4.70 -27.55
C GLU A 59 5.60 -4.06 -26.50
N TRP A 60 5.84 -2.79 -26.21
CA TRP A 60 5.03 -2.03 -25.29
C TRP A 60 3.80 -1.48 -25.97
N PRO A 61 2.63 -1.50 -25.30
CA PRO A 61 1.51 -0.72 -25.76
C PRO A 61 1.87 0.77 -25.67
N GLU A 62 1.19 1.58 -26.46
CA GLU A 62 1.29 3.03 -26.30
C GLU A 62 0.87 3.43 -24.88
N VAL A 63 1.70 4.20 -24.19
CA VAL A 63 1.53 4.53 -22.77
C VAL A 63 1.79 6.01 -22.49
N ASP A 64 0.90 6.64 -21.75
CA ASP A 64 1.07 8.01 -21.28
C ASP A 64 1.52 8.05 -19.81
N CYS A 65 1.04 7.09 -19.00
CA CYS A 65 1.31 7.00 -17.57
C CYS A 65 1.47 5.54 -17.12
N VAL A 66 2.42 5.30 -16.21
CA VAL A 66 2.56 4.00 -15.54
C VAL A 66 2.24 4.15 -14.06
N VAL A 67 1.37 3.28 -13.51
CA VAL A 67 1.14 3.13 -12.08
C VAL A 67 1.80 1.83 -11.62
N HIS A 68 2.93 1.96 -10.92
CA HIS A 68 3.73 0.82 -10.50
C HIS A 68 3.37 0.37 -9.09
N LEU A 69 2.56 -0.70 -9.00
CA LEU A 69 2.10 -1.32 -7.76
C LEU A 69 2.79 -2.65 -7.46
N ALA A 70 3.41 -3.26 -8.48
CA ALA A 70 4.04 -4.56 -8.32
C ALA A 70 5.22 -4.45 -7.35
N ALA A 71 5.25 -5.36 -6.39
CA ALA A 71 6.31 -5.47 -5.41
C ALA A 71 6.35 -6.86 -4.80
N ARG A 72 7.52 -7.29 -4.37
CA ARG A 72 7.67 -8.35 -3.40
C ARG A 72 7.28 -7.77 -2.04
N ALA A 73 6.19 -8.24 -1.43
CA ALA A 73 5.66 -7.74 -0.16
C ALA A 73 4.94 -8.86 0.61
N HIS A 74 4.73 -8.69 1.91
CA HIS A 74 3.91 -9.58 2.78
C HIS A 74 4.37 -11.04 2.83
N ILE A 75 5.66 -11.31 2.72
CA ILE A 75 6.20 -12.66 2.88
C ILE A 75 6.39 -12.90 4.38
N LEU A 76 5.47 -13.66 4.99
CA LEU A 76 5.47 -13.95 6.43
C LEU A 76 6.60 -14.91 6.85
N SER A 77 7.03 -15.78 5.94
CA SER A 77 8.19 -16.66 6.08
C SER A 77 8.93 -16.63 4.75
N ASP A 78 10.00 -15.85 4.68
CA ASP A 78 10.81 -15.79 3.46
C ASP A 78 11.72 -17.03 3.41
N THR A 79 11.57 -17.81 2.35
CA THR A 79 12.39 -18.99 2.10
C THR A 79 13.58 -18.69 1.19
N ALA A 80 13.77 -17.43 0.80
CA ALA A 80 14.94 -17.02 0.01
C ALA A 80 16.21 -17.15 0.86
N ALA A 81 17.29 -17.63 0.26
CA ALA A 81 18.59 -17.74 0.93
C ALA A 81 19.13 -16.36 1.36
N ASP A 82 18.83 -15.33 0.59
CA ASP A 82 19.10 -13.92 0.89
C ASP A 82 17.82 -13.09 0.63
N PRO A 83 17.04 -12.78 1.69
CA PRO A 83 15.84 -11.97 1.56
C PRO A 83 16.11 -10.54 1.07
N ASP A 84 17.19 -9.89 1.52
CA ASP A 84 17.53 -8.53 1.09
C ASP A 84 17.81 -8.49 -0.42
N ALA A 85 18.58 -9.42 -0.94
CA ALA A 85 18.83 -9.53 -2.38
C ALA A 85 17.53 -9.79 -3.17
N ALA A 86 16.65 -10.67 -2.68
CA ALA A 86 15.39 -10.97 -3.33
C ALA A 86 14.41 -9.77 -3.35
N PHE A 87 14.36 -8.99 -2.26
CA PHE A 87 13.60 -7.74 -2.23
C PHE A 87 14.20 -6.70 -3.15
N ARG A 88 15.52 -6.56 -3.19
CA ARG A 88 16.23 -5.63 -4.07
C ARG A 88 15.96 -5.95 -5.55
N ALA A 89 16.11 -7.19 -5.96
CA ALA A 89 15.90 -7.63 -7.35
C ALA A 89 14.51 -7.24 -7.90
N THR A 90 13.46 -7.46 -7.09
CA THR A 90 12.09 -7.13 -7.52
C THR A 90 11.76 -5.65 -7.31
N ASN A 91 12.02 -5.10 -6.12
CA ASN A 91 11.49 -3.79 -5.72
C ASN A 91 12.35 -2.61 -6.16
N LEU A 92 13.65 -2.80 -6.36
CA LEU A 92 14.56 -1.78 -6.87
C LEU A 92 14.85 -2.02 -8.35
N ASP A 93 15.54 -3.12 -8.68
CA ASP A 93 16.03 -3.34 -10.05
C ASP A 93 14.86 -3.54 -11.02
N GLY A 94 13.82 -4.30 -10.60
CA GLY A 94 12.59 -4.46 -11.36
C GLY A 94 11.82 -3.15 -11.57
N THR A 95 11.76 -2.30 -10.56
CA THR A 95 11.12 -0.98 -10.67
C THR A 95 11.85 -0.10 -11.68
N LEU A 96 13.19 -0.08 -11.66
CA LEU A 96 13.98 0.68 -12.64
C LEU A 96 13.80 0.15 -14.06
N ARG A 97 13.77 -1.18 -14.26
CA ARG A 97 13.48 -1.76 -15.60
C ARG A 97 12.12 -1.30 -16.13
N VAL A 98 11.10 -1.27 -15.29
CA VAL A 98 9.77 -0.76 -15.69
C VAL A 98 9.82 0.73 -16.01
N ALA A 99 10.52 1.55 -15.21
CA ALA A 99 10.63 3.00 -15.45
C ALA A 99 11.42 3.31 -16.74
N GLU A 100 12.53 2.61 -16.99
CA GLU A 100 13.33 2.74 -18.22
C GLU A 100 12.52 2.34 -19.46
N ALA A 101 11.83 1.20 -19.39
CA ALA A 101 11.01 0.73 -20.50
C ALA A 101 9.85 1.69 -20.74
N ALA A 102 9.14 2.14 -19.69
CA ALA A 102 8.09 3.13 -19.80
C ALA A 102 8.56 4.41 -20.51
N ARG A 103 9.71 4.95 -20.09
CA ARG A 103 10.30 6.16 -20.69
C ARG A 103 10.66 5.96 -22.15
N ARG A 104 11.27 4.82 -22.52
CA ARG A 104 11.61 4.50 -23.93
C ARG A 104 10.38 4.42 -24.82
N HIS A 105 9.24 3.99 -24.28
CA HIS A 105 7.99 3.80 -25.02
C HIS A 105 7.01 4.96 -24.86
N GLY A 106 7.48 6.15 -24.47
CA GLY A 106 6.74 7.40 -24.56
C GLY A 106 5.96 7.80 -23.32
N ALA A 107 6.01 7.04 -22.21
CA ALA A 107 5.42 7.46 -20.96
C ALA A 107 6.03 8.78 -20.49
N ARG A 108 5.17 9.71 -20.11
CA ARG A 108 5.57 10.99 -19.53
C ARG A 108 5.54 10.96 -18.02
N ARG A 109 4.75 10.06 -17.43
CA ARG A 109 4.51 10.00 -15.98
C ARG A 109 4.67 8.60 -15.44
N PHE A 110 5.30 8.50 -14.27
CA PHE A 110 5.52 7.24 -13.55
C PHE A 110 5.14 7.43 -12.08
N ILE A 111 4.09 6.74 -11.64
CA ILE A 111 3.63 6.79 -10.24
C ILE A 111 4.13 5.54 -9.55
N PHE A 112 5.06 5.72 -8.62
CA PHE A 112 5.60 4.65 -7.80
C PHE A 112 4.86 4.55 -6.47
N VAL A 113 4.19 3.43 -6.25
CA VAL A 113 3.58 3.16 -4.95
C VAL A 113 4.61 2.52 -4.04
N SER A 114 5.16 3.36 -3.17
CA SER A 114 6.10 3.00 -2.13
C SER A 114 5.36 2.49 -0.87
N SER A 115 5.85 2.80 0.29
CA SER A 115 5.24 2.49 1.58
C SER A 115 5.77 3.46 2.64
N ILE A 116 4.98 3.71 3.68
CA ILE A 116 5.50 4.42 4.85
C ILE A 116 6.68 3.70 5.52
N LYS A 117 6.79 2.38 5.33
CA LYS A 117 7.92 1.59 5.81
C LYS A 117 9.27 2.00 5.22
N ALA A 118 9.28 2.75 4.11
CA ALA A 118 10.48 3.39 3.60
C ALA A 118 11.04 4.44 4.57
N LEU A 119 10.20 5.00 5.47
CA LEU A 119 10.63 5.92 6.52
C LEU A 119 10.83 5.23 7.87
N GLY A 120 9.96 4.30 8.26
CA GLY A 120 10.03 3.60 9.55
C GLY A 120 8.74 2.89 9.92
N GLU A 121 8.71 2.27 11.09
CA GLU A 121 7.55 1.54 11.61
C GLU A 121 6.90 2.21 12.84
N VAL A 122 7.55 3.22 13.42
CA VAL A 122 7.09 4.00 14.60
C VAL A 122 7.42 5.47 14.40
N ASP A 123 6.45 6.35 14.63
CA ASP A 123 6.55 7.80 14.36
C ASP A 123 7.27 8.61 15.47
N GLY A 124 7.68 7.97 16.55
CA GLY A 124 8.34 8.63 17.67
C GLY A 124 7.48 9.70 18.37
N GLY A 125 6.17 9.71 18.18
CA GLY A 125 5.23 10.68 18.76
C GLY A 125 4.97 11.91 17.90
N ARG A 126 5.49 11.93 16.66
CA ARG A 126 5.20 12.96 15.65
C ARG A 126 4.87 12.28 14.33
N PRO A 127 3.73 12.63 13.68
CA PRO A 127 3.41 12.09 12.37
C PRO A 127 4.57 12.27 11.38
N PHE A 128 4.88 11.23 10.60
CA PHE A 128 5.89 11.32 9.56
C PHE A 128 5.48 12.36 8.51
N ALA A 129 6.36 13.34 8.30
CA ALA A 129 6.32 14.21 7.11
C ALA A 129 7.05 13.54 5.95
N GLU A 130 6.82 14.01 4.71
CA GLU A 130 7.41 13.40 3.50
C GLU A 130 8.94 13.53 3.43
N ASP A 131 9.49 14.52 4.11
CA ASP A 131 10.93 14.83 4.23
C ASP A 131 11.57 14.29 5.51
N ALA A 132 10.82 13.50 6.31
CA ALA A 132 11.37 12.88 7.51
C ALA A 132 12.58 11.99 7.19
N THR A 133 13.55 11.97 8.10
CA THR A 133 14.73 11.11 7.98
C THR A 133 14.32 9.65 7.96
N ALA A 134 14.68 8.95 6.88
CA ALA A 134 14.36 7.55 6.69
C ALA A 134 15.19 6.64 7.60
N GLN A 135 14.53 5.72 8.27
CA GLN A 135 15.14 4.66 9.09
C GLN A 135 14.37 3.34 8.87
N PRO A 136 14.40 2.78 7.65
CA PRO A 136 13.66 1.58 7.34
C PRO A 136 14.18 0.37 8.13
N GLU A 137 13.29 -0.33 8.83
CA GLU A 137 13.65 -1.38 9.77
C GLU A 137 13.76 -2.77 9.14
N ASP A 138 12.97 -3.06 8.08
CA ASP A 138 12.95 -4.35 7.42
C ASP A 138 13.45 -4.30 5.96
N ALA A 139 13.74 -5.47 5.36
CA ALA A 139 14.20 -5.60 3.97
C ALA A 139 13.23 -4.97 2.96
N TYR A 140 11.94 -5.08 3.22
CA TYR A 140 10.91 -4.46 2.39
C TYR A 140 11.01 -2.93 2.44
N GLY A 141 11.04 -2.33 3.64
CA GLY A 141 11.18 -0.88 3.81
C GLY A 141 12.46 -0.35 3.16
N ARG A 142 13.60 -1.03 3.38
CA ARG A 142 14.87 -0.68 2.73
C ARG A 142 14.76 -0.70 1.21
N SER A 143 14.21 -1.78 0.64
CA SER A 143 14.06 -1.91 -0.81
C SER A 143 13.14 -0.84 -1.43
N LYS A 144 12.09 -0.43 -0.71
CA LYS A 144 11.21 0.67 -1.14
C LYS A 144 11.92 2.01 -1.08
N TYR A 145 12.66 2.29 -0.01
CA TYR A 145 13.45 3.50 0.11
C TYR A 145 14.52 3.60 -0.99
N ASP A 146 15.27 2.53 -1.22
CA ASP A 146 16.31 2.50 -2.26
C ASP A 146 15.71 2.74 -3.66
N ALA A 147 14.53 2.16 -3.94
CA ALA A 147 13.81 2.39 -5.19
C ALA A 147 13.36 3.86 -5.35
N GLU A 148 12.92 4.50 -4.27
CA GLU A 148 12.59 5.94 -4.29
C GLU A 148 13.80 6.80 -4.65
N GLN A 149 14.97 6.52 -4.03
CA GLN A 149 16.20 7.27 -4.32
C GLN A 149 16.64 7.06 -5.78
N ALA A 150 16.62 5.82 -6.24
CA ALA A 150 17.01 5.48 -7.62
C ALA A 150 16.06 6.12 -8.65
N LEU A 151 14.75 6.11 -8.39
CA LEU A 151 13.76 6.76 -9.26
C LEU A 151 13.92 8.28 -9.31
N ARG A 152 14.26 8.95 -8.20
CA ARG A 152 14.55 10.39 -8.18
C ARG A 152 15.78 10.72 -9.03
N GLN A 153 16.84 9.91 -8.92
CA GLN A 153 18.03 10.06 -9.78
C GLN A 153 17.68 9.83 -11.24
N PHE A 154 16.94 8.77 -11.55
CA PHE A 154 16.48 8.46 -12.90
C PHE A 154 15.63 9.59 -13.50
N ALA A 155 14.70 10.15 -12.73
CA ALA A 155 13.87 11.28 -13.16
C ALA A 155 14.71 12.51 -13.57
N GLY A 156 15.75 12.84 -12.79
CA GLY A 156 16.64 13.97 -13.07
C GLY A 156 17.44 13.82 -14.37
N ILE A 157 17.68 12.58 -14.81
CA ILE A 157 18.43 12.30 -16.05
C ILE A 157 17.51 12.12 -17.25
N SER A 158 16.37 11.44 -17.06
CA SER A 158 15.48 10.99 -18.13
C SER A 158 14.39 12.00 -18.51
N GLY A 159 14.08 12.94 -17.61
CA GLY A 159 12.95 13.85 -17.73
C GLY A 159 11.57 13.17 -17.54
N LEU A 160 11.53 11.96 -16.98
CA LEU A 160 10.28 11.29 -16.64
C LEU A 160 9.67 11.92 -15.38
N ASP A 161 8.41 12.30 -15.40
CA ASP A 161 7.68 12.80 -14.23
C ASP A 161 7.46 11.64 -13.24
N VAL A 162 8.34 11.52 -12.26
CA VAL A 162 8.19 10.50 -11.21
C VAL A 162 7.43 11.06 -10.01
N ILE A 163 6.37 10.37 -9.61
CA ILE A 163 5.58 10.67 -8.42
C ILE A 163 5.71 9.51 -7.45
N ILE A 164 6.01 9.79 -6.19
CA ILE A 164 6.13 8.79 -5.14
C ILE A 164 4.92 8.89 -4.23
N VAL A 165 4.22 7.78 -4.01
CA VAL A 165 3.10 7.70 -3.08
C VAL A 165 3.44 6.70 -1.97
N ARG A 166 3.40 7.14 -0.71
CA ARG A 166 3.67 6.32 0.47
C ARG A 166 2.38 6.07 1.25
N PRO A 167 1.66 4.98 1.00
CA PRO A 167 0.52 4.60 1.82
C PRO A 167 0.99 3.94 3.13
N PRO A 168 0.17 4.03 4.20
CA PRO A 168 0.27 3.18 5.38
C PRO A 168 -0.34 1.80 5.11
N LEU A 169 -0.88 1.13 6.14
CA LEU A 169 -1.64 -0.10 5.98
C LEU A 169 -2.90 0.16 5.14
N VAL A 170 -2.99 -0.52 4.00
CA VAL A 170 -4.16 -0.45 3.10
C VAL A 170 -5.18 -1.50 3.52
N TYR A 171 -6.45 -1.10 3.61
CA TYR A 171 -7.57 -2.00 3.91
C TYR A 171 -8.72 -1.82 2.91
N GLY A 172 -9.63 -2.79 2.88
CA GLY A 172 -10.76 -2.78 1.94
C GLY A 172 -11.20 -4.19 1.54
N PRO A 173 -12.23 -4.32 0.69
CA PRO A 173 -12.64 -5.60 0.12
C PRO A 173 -11.50 -6.32 -0.59
N GLY A 174 -11.20 -7.55 -0.18
CA GLY A 174 -10.07 -8.33 -0.70
C GLY A 174 -8.78 -8.23 0.11
N VAL A 175 -8.79 -7.52 1.25
CA VAL A 175 -7.64 -7.40 2.15
C VAL A 175 -7.14 -8.75 2.65
N ARG A 176 -5.83 -8.83 2.90
CA ARG A 176 -5.13 -10.06 3.32
C ARG A 176 -4.29 -9.82 4.59
N ALA A 177 -3.55 -10.83 4.98
CA ALA A 177 -2.55 -10.78 6.04
C ALA A 177 -3.08 -10.23 7.38
N ASN A 178 -2.40 -9.27 7.98
CA ASN A 178 -2.67 -8.83 9.36
C ASN A 178 -4.05 -8.20 9.55
N PHE A 179 -4.55 -7.44 8.56
CA PHE A 179 -5.88 -6.83 8.70
C PHE A 179 -6.97 -7.91 8.67
N LEU A 180 -6.84 -8.90 7.79
CA LEU A 180 -7.75 -10.04 7.75
C LEU A 180 -7.73 -10.81 9.08
N ARG A 181 -6.56 -11.04 9.67
CA ARG A 181 -6.44 -11.68 11.00
C ARG A 181 -7.13 -10.88 12.11
N MET A 182 -7.09 -9.54 12.05
CA MET A 182 -7.84 -8.72 13.00
C MET A 182 -9.36 -8.92 12.83
N MET A 183 -9.84 -8.97 11.59
CA MET A 183 -11.24 -9.28 11.30
C MET A 183 -11.64 -10.67 11.80
N ASP A 184 -10.82 -11.68 11.54
CA ASP A 184 -11.04 -13.05 12.02
C ASP A 184 -11.14 -13.09 13.56
N ALA A 185 -10.22 -12.44 14.27
CA ALA A 185 -10.19 -12.40 15.72
C ALA A 185 -11.46 -11.73 16.32
N VAL A 186 -11.90 -10.62 15.72
CA VAL A 186 -13.14 -9.93 16.14
C VAL A 186 -14.35 -10.77 15.79
N SER A 187 -14.44 -11.31 14.59
CA SER A 187 -15.53 -12.16 14.13
C SER A 187 -15.69 -13.43 14.96
N LEU A 188 -14.59 -14.05 15.38
CA LEU A 188 -14.60 -15.22 16.28
C LEU A 188 -14.89 -14.85 17.75
N GLY A 189 -14.89 -13.56 18.08
CA GLY A 189 -15.14 -13.05 19.44
C GLY A 189 -14.01 -13.38 20.42
N TRP A 190 -12.78 -13.47 19.94
CA TRP A 190 -11.63 -13.71 20.80
C TRP A 190 -11.41 -12.56 21.79
N PRO A 191 -11.07 -12.85 23.05
CA PRO A 191 -10.70 -11.80 24.00
C PRO A 191 -9.31 -11.26 23.63
N LEU A 192 -9.24 -9.94 23.39
CA LEU A 192 -8.01 -9.28 22.94
C LEU A 192 -7.48 -8.34 24.05
N PRO A 193 -6.21 -8.49 24.49
CA PRO A 193 -5.61 -7.71 25.58
C PRO A 193 -5.15 -6.32 25.09
N LEU A 194 -6.01 -5.58 24.37
CA LEU A 194 -5.62 -4.38 23.63
C LEU A 194 -6.39 -3.11 24.03
N ALA A 195 -7.31 -3.19 25.05
CA ALA A 195 -8.10 -2.03 25.43
C ALA A 195 -7.26 -0.86 25.98
N ALA A 196 -6.10 -1.12 26.58
CA ALA A 196 -5.20 -0.09 27.11
C ALA A 196 -4.20 0.45 26.07
N ILE A 197 -4.23 -0.01 24.82
CA ILE A 197 -3.30 0.44 23.78
C ILE A 197 -3.83 1.70 23.11
N THR A 198 -3.18 2.81 23.38
CA THR A 198 -3.52 4.14 22.84
C THR A 198 -2.74 4.50 21.57
N ALA A 199 -1.82 3.62 21.13
CA ALA A 199 -1.03 3.81 19.92
C ALA A 199 -1.94 4.01 18.70
N ARG A 200 -1.73 5.10 17.97
CA ARG A 200 -2.55 5.51 16.82
C ARG A 200 -1.91 5.04 15.52
N ARG A 201 -2.75 4.65 14.58
CA ARG A 201 -2.28 4.17 13.28
C ARG A 201 -3.04 4.84 12.14
N SER A 202 -2.30 5.49 11.25
CA SER A 202 -2.85 5.86 9.95
C SER A 202 -3.15 4.61 9.15
N LEU A 203 -4.26 4.64 8.43
CA LEU A 203 -4.76 3.61 7.53
C LEU A 203 -5.17 4.29 6.23
N VAL A 204 -5.33 3.53 5.17
CA VAL A 204 -5.95 4.04 3.94
C VAL A 204 -6.91 3.01 3.37
N TYR A 205 -8.14 3.44 3.13
CA TYR A 205 -9.12 2.63 2.39
C TYR A 205 -8.66 2.48 0.94
N VAL A 206 -8.77 1.27 0.39
CA VAL A 206 -8.21 0.95 -0.93
C VAL A 206 -8.75 1.83 -2.05
N ASP A 207 -10.03 2.22 -1.99
CA ASP A 207 -10.61 3.11 -3.00
C ASP A 207 -10.20 4.58 -2.78
N ASN A 208 -9.90 5.02 -1.54
CA ASN A 208 -9.24 6.31 -1.28
C ASN A 208 -7.83 6.36 -1.88
N LEU A 209 -7.07 5.27 -1.74
CA LEU A 209 -5.75 5.16 -2.38
C LEU A 209 -5.86 5.18 -3.90
N ALA A 210 -6.84 4.47 -4.48
CA ALA A 210 -7.07 4.44 -5.91
C ALA A 210 -7.42 5.84 -6.48
N ASP A 211 -8.28 6.58 -5.77
CA ASP A 211 -8.64 7.96 -6.11
C ASP A 211 -7.43 8.91 -6.02
N ALA A 212 -6.62 8.81 -4.96
CA ALA A 212 -5.39 9.59 -4.84
C ALA A 212 -4.41 9.32 -6.00
N LEU A 213 -4.25 8.05 -6.40
CA LEU A 213 -3.40 7.68 -7.53
C LEU A 213 -3.94 8.19 -8.86
N LEU A 214 -5.26 8.18 -9.06
CA LEU A 214 -5.91 8.80 -10.20
C LEU A 214 -5.66 10.31 -10.24
N ARG A 215 -5.79 10.99 -9.09
CA ARG A 215 -5.46 12.41 -8.97
C ARG A 215 -3.99 12.68 -9.30
N CYS A 216 -3.07 11.87 -8.81
CA CYS A 216 -1.64 11.95 -9.15
C CYS A 216 -1.38 11.73 -10.64
N ALA A 217 -2.16 10.89 -11.32
CA ALA A 217 -2.00 10.62 -12.74
C ALA A 217 -2.46 11.80 -13.62
N THR A 218 -3.50 12.51 -13.21
CA THR A 218 -4.20 13.51 -14.02
C THR A 218 -3.80 14.94 -13.73
N ASP A 219 -3.38 15.25 -12.50
CA ASP A 219 -3.02 16.62 -12.09
C ASP A 219 -1.54 16.91 -12.42
N PRO A 220 -1.23 17.96 -13.22
CA PRO A 220 0.16 18.31 -13.55
C PRO A 220 0.97 18.76 -12.34
N ARG A 221 0.35 19.26 -11.28
CA ARG A 221 1.01 19.68 -10.04
C ARG A 221 1.65 18.52 -9.26
N ALA A 222 1.29 17.27 -9.59
CA ALA A 222 1.85 16.07 -8.95
C ALA A 222 3.29 15.75 -9.43
N ALA A 223 3.74 16.32 -10.54
CA ALA A 223 5.05 16.00 -11.14
C ALA A 223 6.21 16.24 -10.15
N GLY A 224 7.06 15.22 -9.96
CA GLY A 224 8.21 15.29 -9.06
C GLY A 224 7.90 15.21 -7.56
N GLU A 225 6.63 15.12 -7.18
CA GLU A 225 6.20 15.15 -5.79
C GLU A 225 6.29 13.78 -5.09
N CYS A 226 6.38 13.84 -3.76
CA CYS A 226 6.21 12.71 -2.88
C CYS A 226 5.03 12.98 -1.95
N PHE A 227 4.07 12.06 -1.89
CA PHE A 227 2.87 12.21 -1.08
C PHE A 227 2.68 11.08 -0.09
N HIS A 228 2.31 11.43 1.13
CA HIS A 228 1.65 10.50 2.05
C HIS A 228 0.15 10.47 1.76
N VAL A 229 -0.42 9.28 1.66
CA VAL A 229 -1.85 9.08 1.39
C VAL A 229 -2.47 8.23 2.48
N ALA A 230 -3.38 8.79 3.25
CA ALA A 230 -4.09 8.12 4.33
C ALA A 230 -5.53 8.66 4.45
N ASP A 231 -6.38 7.90 5.13
CA ASP A 231 -7.69 8.39 5.55
C ASP A 231 -7.55 9.55 6.55
N ASP A 232 -8.59 10.33 6.74
CA ASP A 232 -8.56 11.50 7.65
C ASP A 232 -8.35 11.12 9.12
N ASP A 233 -8.78 9.91 9.50
CA ASP A 233 -8.68 9.41 10.86
C ASP A 233 -7.44 8.51 11.05
N ALA A 234 -6.79 8.66 12.20
CA ALA A 234 -5.79 7.72 12.68
C ALA A 234 -6.26 7.13 14.03
N PRO A 235 -7.14 6.11 14.01
CA PRO A 235 -7.68 5.53 15.24
C PRO A 235 -6.60 4.86 16.07
N SER A 236 -6.81 4.73 17.38
CA SER A 236 -6.02 3.80 18.17
C SER A 236 -6.35 2.35 17.78
N ILE A 237 -5.46 1.42 18.09
CA ILE A 237 -5.72 -0.01 17.83
C ILE A 237 -7.01 -0.48 18.52
N ALA A 238 -7.24 -0.03 19.75
CA ALA A 238 -8.49 -0.33 20.46
C ALA A 238 -9.73 0.23 19.74
N ALA A 239 -9.67 1.50 19.32
CA ALA A 239 -10.78 2.14 18.57
C ALA A 239 -11.01 1.45 17.21
N LEU A 240 -9.94 1.09 16.48
CA LEU A 240 -10.06 0.36 15.21
C LEU A 240 -10.77 -0.99 15.39
N LEU A 241 -10.41 -1.74 16.44
CA LEU A 241 -11.05 -3.03 16.73
C LEU A 241 -12.53 -2.87 17.13
N GLN A 242 -12.87 -1.80 17.85
CA GLN A 242 -14.26 -1.46 18.15
C GLN A 242 -15.04 -1.13 16.87
N MET A 243 -14.50 -0.24 16.03
CA MET A 243 -15.11 0.11 14.74
C MET A 243 -15.30 -1.12 13.83
N LEU A 244 -14.30 -2.04 13.80
CA LEU A 244 -14.42 -3.32 13.09
C LEU A 244 -15.53 -4.19 13.70
N GLY A 245 -15.64 -4.24 15.02
CA GLY A 245 -16.71 -4.97 15.71
C GLY A 245 -18.09 -4.45 15.34
N ASP A 246 -18.26 -3.13 15.35
CA ASP A 246 -19.50 -2.47 14.94
C ASP A 246 -19.85 -2.81 13.48
N ALA A 247 -18.88 -2.69 12.56
CA ALA A 247 -19.07 -2.98 11.14
C ALA A 247 -19.38 -4.47 10.87
N LEU A 248 -18.81 -5.39 11.67
CA LEU A 248 -19.07 -6.83 11.58
C LEU A 248 -20.39 -7.25 12.26
N GLY A 249 -21.03 -6.36 13.03
CA GLY A 249 -22.21 -6.67 13.86
C GLY A 249 -21.87 -7.54 15.08
N ARG A 250 -20.61 -7.57 15.51
CA ARG A 250 -20.12 -8.35 16.64
C ARG A 250 -19.13 -7.52 17.47
N PRO A 251 -19.51 -6.98 18.62
CA PRO A 251 -18.66 -6.14 19.45
C PRO A 251 -17.32 -6.81 19.77
N ALA A 252 -16.21 -6.07 19.57
CA ALA A 252 -14.87 -6.55 19.90
C ALA A 252 -14.72 -6.73 21.42
N ARG A 253 -14.25 -7.91 21.86
CA ARG A 253 -14.02 -8.22 23.28
C ARG A 253 -12.62 -7.75 23.70
N LEU A 254 -12.52 -6.49 24.09
CA LEU A 254 -11.27 -5.89 24.52
C LEU A 254 -11.17 -5.86 26.05
N PHE A 255 -10.01 -6.21 26.58
CA PHE A 255 -9.71 -6.03 28.00
C PHE A 255 -8.38 -5.32 28.20
N PRO A 256 -8.22 -4.54 29.30
CA PRO A 256 -7.04 -3.72 29.49
C PRO A 256 -5.85 -4.55 30.00
N VAL A 257 -4.75 -4.50 29.26
CA VAL A 257 -3.45 -4.99 29.71
C VAL A 257 -2.44 -3.86 29.49
N PRO A 258 -1.66 -3.49 30.49
CA PRO A 258 -0.64 -2.46 30.35
C PRO A 258 0.38 -2.78 29.24
N ALA A 259 0.72 -1.80 28.41
CA ALA A 259 1.68 -1.99 27.31
C ALA A 259 3.03 -2.55 27.78
N GLY A 260 3.49 -2.17 28.97
CA GLY A 260 4.73 -2.71 29.57
C GLY A 260 4.68 -4.22 29.81
N LEU A 261 3.52 -4.74 30.26
CA LEU A 261 3.34 -6.18 30.48
C LEU A 261 3.29 -6.93 29.12
N LEU A 262 2.62 -6.37 28.13
CA LEU A 262 2.62 -6.95 26.79
C LEU A 262 4.02 -7.02 26.20
N ARG A 263 4.84 -5.96 26.35
CA ARG A 263 6.24 -5.94 25.90
C ARG A 263 7.10 -6.98 26.65
N ALA A 264 6.91 -7.12 27.95
CA ALA A 264 7.60 -8.14 28.73
C ALA A 264 7.26 -9.56 28.24
N LEU A 265 5.98 -9.86 28.03
CA LEU A 265 5.52 -11.12 27.47
C LEU A 265 6.06 -11.35 26.04
N GLY A 266 6.12 -10.30 25.23
CA GLY A 266 6.69 -10.35 23.88
C GLY A 266 8.15 -10.76 23.86
N ARG A 267 8.95 -10.22 24.80
CA ARG A 267 10.37 -10.59 24.97
C ARG A 267 10.51 -12.07 25.35
N LEU A 268 9.69 -12.53 26.30
CA LEU A 268 9.72 -13.92 26.75
C LEU A 268 9.29 -14.92 25.67
N THR A 269 8.39 -14.52 24.75
CA THR A 269 7.86 -15.40 23.70
C THR A 269 8.54 -15.21 22.34
N GLY A 270 9.58 -14.38 22.23
CA GLY A 270 10.25 -14.07 20.96
C GLY A 270 9.39 -13.26 19.97
N ARG A 271 8.33 -12.58 20.47
CA ARG A 271 7.37 -11.79 19.65
C ARG A 271 7.49 -10.29 19.87
N SER A 272 8.64 -9.80 20.33
CA SER A 272 8.88 -8.37 20.64
C SER A 272 8.48 -7.45 19.48
N ALA A 273 8.98 -7.72 18.28
CA ALA A 273 8.71 -6.90 17.11
C ALA A 273 7.20 -6.76 16.78
N ALA A 274 6.42 -7.84 16.96
CA ALA A 274 4.97 -7.80 16.74
C ALA A 274 4.26 -6.93 17.81
N ILE A 275 4.70 -7.00 19.06
CA ILE A 275 4.14 -6.22 20.16
C ILE A 275 4.58 -4.75 20.07
N ASP A 276 5.81 -4.48 19.70
CA ASP A 276 6.29 -3.12 19.50
C ASP A 276 5.52 -2.43 18.36
N ARG A 277 5.23 -3.13 17.28
CA ARG A 277 4.31 -2.64 16.24
C ARG A 277 2.90 -2.38 16.74
N LEU A 278 2.34 -3.19 17.63
CA LEU A 278 1.01 -2.97 18.21
C LEU A 278 0.97 -1.82 19.22
N THR A 279 2.06 -1.59 19.92
CA THR A 279 2.15 -0.56 21.00
C THR A 279 2.77 0.75 20.55
N GLY A 280 3.38 0.81 19.35
CA GLY A 280 3.94 2.00 18.74
C GLY A 280 2.95 2.71 17.82
N SER A 281 2.92 4.04 17.85
CA SER A 281 2.13 4.84 16.91
C SER A 281 2.83 4.92 15.56
N LEU A 282 2.03 5.00 14.49
CA LEU A 282 2.50 5.24 13.14
C LEU A 282 1.49 6.14 12.44
N GLN A 283 1.72 7.43 12.50
CA GLN A 283 0.86 8.43 11.90
C GLN A 283 1.59 9.16 10.77
N LEU A 284 0.86 9.54 9.75
CA LEU A 284 1.35 10.26 8.59
C LEU A 284 0.79 11.68 8.56
N ASP A 285 1.63 12.66 8.24
CA ASP A 285 1.18 13.97 7.80
C ASP A 285 0.76 13.87 6.33
N THR A 286 -0.51 14.11 6.04
CA THR A 286 -1.08 14.15 4.68
C THR A 286 -1.29 15.59 4.19
N GLY A 287 -0.69 16.56 4.85
CA GLY A 287 -0.88 17.98 4.52
C GLY A 287 -0.36 18.35 3.13
N ARG A 288 0.69 17.69 2.63
CA ARG A 288 1.26 17.99 1.31
C ARG A 288 0.28 17.70 0.17
N ILE A 289 -0.31 16.51 0.12
CA ILE A 289 -1.25 16.14 -0.96
C ILE A 289 -2.48 17.07 -0.95
N ARG A 290 -2.94 17.47 0.25
CA ARG A 290 -4.05 18.44 0.38
C ARG A 290 -3.69 19.81 -0.17
N ARG A 291 -2.48 20.31 0.12
CA ARG A 291 -2.05 21.64 -0.34
C ARG A 291 -1.74 21.67 -1.83
N VAL A 292 -1.11 20.64 -2.36
CA VAL A 292 -0.64 20.61 -3.75
C VAL A 292 -1.75 20.21 -4.71
N LEU A 293 -2.53 19.17 -4.36
CA LEU A 293 -3.55 18.61 -5.26
C LEU A 293 -4.99 18.91 -4.84
N ASP A 294 -5.20 19.63 -3.75
CA ASP A 294 -6.52 19.86 -3.14
C ASP A 294 -7.27 18.54 -2.85
N TRP A 295 -6.50 17.45 -2.67
CA TRP A 295 -7.07 16.12 -2.49
C TRP A 295 -7.46 15.84 -1.04
N ARG A 296 -8.63 15.23 -0.87
CA ARG A 296 -9.10 14.64 0.39
C ARG A 296 -9.67 13.27 0.09
N PRO A 297 -9.59 12.31 1.05
CA PRO A 297 -10.17 11.00 0.85
C PRO A 297 -11.69 11.09 0.65
N PRO A 298 -12.23 10.54 -0.46
CA PRO A 298 -13.67 10.60 -0.74
C PRO A 298 -14.51 9.76 0.21
N TYR A 299 -13.93 8.75 0.85
CA TYR A 299 -14.62 7.88 1.80
C TYR A 299 -14.06 8.04 3.20
N THR A 300 -14.94 8.05 4.21
CA THR A 300 -14.54 8.01 5.61
C THR A 300 -14.02 6.63 6.00
N THR A 301 -13.20 6.56 7.06
CA THR A 301 -12.74 5.29 7.64
C THR A 301 -13.90 4.34 7.96
N ARG A 302 -15.02 4.87 8.48
CA ARG A 302 -16.22 4.08 8.76
C ARG A 302 -16.80 3.44 7.50
N GLN A 303 -16.99 4.19 6.44
CA GLN A 303 -17.49 3.66 5.15
C GLN A 303 -16.57 2.58 4.59
N GLY A 304 -15.25 2.80 4.64
CA GLY A 304 -14.28 1.80 4.21
C GLY A 304 -14.34 0.51 5.05
N LEU A 305 -14.52 0.61 6.37
CA LEU A 305 -14.67 -0.54 7.26
C LEU A 305 -15.99 -1.28 7.02
N GLU A 306 -17.09 -0.58 6.80
CA GLU A 306 -18.39 -1.16 6.47
C GLU A 306 -18.34 -1.95 5.15
N ALA A 307 -17.73 -1.39 4.10
CA ALA A 307 -17.51 -2.07 2.82
C ALA A 307 -16.62 -3.32 2.99
N THR A 308 -15.56 -3.21 3.81
CA THR A 308 -14.66 -4.32 4.10
C THR A 308 -15.36 -5.44 4.85
N ALA A 309 -16.20 -5.09 5.85
CA ALA A 309 -16.98 -6.04 6.62
C ALA A 309 -18.08 -6.72 5.77
N ALA A 310 -18.71 -5.99 4.86
CA ALA A 310 -19.67 -6.57 3.91
C ALA A 310 -19.00 -7.64 3.02
N TRP A 311 -17.83 -7.32 2.47
CA TRP A 311 -17.05 -8.29 1.71
C TRP A 311 -16.61 -9.49 2.57
N TYR A 312 -16.20 -9.26 3.81
CA TYR A 312 -15.77 -10.33 4.69
C TYR A 312 -16.91 -11.34 4.94
N ARG A 313 -18.13 -10.86 5.22
CA ARG A 313 -19.32 -11.71 5.40
C ARG A 313 -19.68 -12.51 4.16
N SER A 314 -19.53 -11.93 2.95
CA SER A 314 -19.83 -12.65 1.70
C SER A 314 -18.87 -13.81 1.43
N ARG A 315 -17.64 -13.80 1.96
CA ARG A 315 -16.69 -14.91 1.88
C ARG A 315 -17.15 -16.16 2.64
N ASP A 316 -17.77 -15.96 3.82
CA ASP A 316 -18.18 -17.09 4.66
C ASP A 316 -19.45 -17.77 4.13
N THR A 317 -20.21 -17.07 3.28
CA THR A 317 -21.40 -17.63 2.60
C THR A 317 -21.01 -18.50 1.37
N GLN A 318 -19.76 -18.41 0.90
CA GLN A 318 -19.24 -19.15 -0.26
C GLN A 318 -18.39 -20.39 0.12
N LYS A 319 -18.19 -20.66 1.42
CA LYS A 319 -17.56 -21.87 1.94
C LYS A 319 -18.63 -22.88 2.39
#